data_940a17f52fc96b6858800acf68512b91
#
_entry.id   940a17f52fc96b6858800acf68512b91
#
_cell.length_a   1.000
_cell.length_b   1.000
_cell.length_c   1.000
_cell.angle_alpha   90.00
_cell.angle_beta   90.00
_cell.angle_gamma   90.00
#
_symmetry.space_group_name_H-M   'P 1'
#
loop_
_entity.id
_entity.type
_entity.pdbx_description
1 polymer ?
#
loop_
_entity_poly.entity_id
_entity_poly.type
_entity_poly.pdbx_seq_one_letter_code
_entity_poly.pdbx_strand_id
1 'polypeptide(L)'
;MLPPDIASQYSLSTSTSFPFPTATQSNSDTQNTLVNGWSVNRGRIQQGTDNIAFVSDPFPNYQLPSSSSFPSPSGPVLQVTYAQDGFGSSGSGTQFYSLWNSTGGAFRTMLLTYEVAFDSTFEWVKGGKLPGLRGGPDANTCDGGSASDGTCFSARVMWRKSGDGEGAHSKRLVPSLNLRRPVFSLRIHLDSE
;
A
#
# COMPACT_ATOMS: atom_id res chain seq x y z
N MET A 1 -2.58 -16.54 10.66
CA MET A 1 -1.17 -16.32 11.05
C MET A 1 -0.98 -14.82 11.13
N LEU A 2 -0.43 -14.32 12.24
CA LEU A 2 -0.19 -12.88 12.44
C LEU A 2 1.09 -12.43 11.71
N PRO A 3 1.21 -11.14 11.33
CA PRO A 3 2.43 -10.65 10.70
C PRO A 3 3.73 -10.96 11.46
N PRO A 4 3.81 -10.86 12.80
CA PRO A 4 5.01 -11.26 13.54
C PRO A 4 5.36 -12.75 13.41
N ASP A 5 4.35 -13.62 13.33
CA ASP A 5 4.58 -15.05 13.13
C ASP A 5 5.18 -15.32 11.74
N ILE A 6 4.68 -14.61 10.73
CA ILE A 6 5.22 -14.69 9.36
C ILE A 6 6.65 -14.18 9.33
N ALA A 7 6.91 -13.01 9.93
CA ALA A 7 8.26 -12.45 10.00
C ALA A 7 9.24 -13.43 10.65
N SER A 8 8.84 -14.05 11.77
CA SER A 8 9.63 -15.08 12.45
C SER A 8 9.84 -16.32 11.60
N GLN A 9 8.80 -16.81 10.91
CA GLN A 9 8.88 -17.98 10.04
C GLN A 9 9.90 -17.80 8.90
N TYR A 10 10.03 -16.60 8.39
CA TYR A 10 10.97 -16.27 7.31
C TYR A 10 12.26 -15.61 7.81
N SER A 11 12.52 -15.63 9.12
CA SER A 11 13.74 -15.10 9.76
C SER A 11 14.01 -13.63 9.41
N LEU A 12 12.95 -12.83 9.28
CA LEU A 12 13.10 -11.40 8.99
C LEU A 12 13.68 -10.69 10.21
N SER A 13 14.79 -9.99 10.02
CA SER A 13 15.63 -9.48 11.12
C SER A 13 15.58 -7.97 11.27
N THR A 14 15.07 -7.26 10.28
CA THR A 14 14.93 -5.79 10.30
C THR A 14 13.53 -5.37 9.93
N SER A 15 13.10 -4.25 10.50
CA SER A 15 11.78 -3.69 10.20
C SER A 15 11.84 -2.17 10.07
N THR A 16 10.91 -1.61 9.33
CA THR A 16 10.66 -0.17 9.25
C THR A 16 9.18 0.12 9.10
N SER A 17 8.78 1.32 9.44
CA SER A 17 7.42 1.80 9.23
C SER A 17 7.46 3.17 8.57
N PHE A 18 6.45 3.47 7.77
CA PHE A 18 6.28 4.81 7.22
C PHE A 18 5.64 5.71 8.27
N PRO A 19 6.27 6.88 8.58
CA PRO A 19 5.73 7.78 9.59
C PRO A 19 4.44 8.44 9.08
N PHE A 20 3.41 8.43 9.92
CA PHE A 20 2.18 9.19 9.71
C PHE A 20 2.25 10.50 10.49
N PRO A 21 1.67 11.59 9.96
CA PRO A 21 1.64 12.87 10.68
C PRO A 21 0.72 12.78 11.91
N THR A 22 0.93 13.67 12.86
CA THR A 22 0.11 13.76 14.08
C THR A 22 -1.14 14.62 13.89
N ALA A 23 -1.22 15.37 12.79
CA ALA A 23 -2.35 16.23 12.44
C ALA A 23 -2.74 16.01 10.97
N THR A 24 -3.99 16.34 10.64
CA THR A 24 -4.47 16.35 9.26
C THR A 24 -3.66 17.29 8.39
N GLN A 25 -3.53 16.99 7.13
CA GLN A 25 -2.73 17.77 6.19
C GLN A 25 -3.52 18.05 4.91
N SER A 26 -3.28 19.21 4.35
CA SER A 26 -3.73 19.53 2.99
C SER A 26 -3.11 18.55 1.97
N ASN A 27 -3.63 18.55 0.77
CA ASN A 27 -3.05 17.75 -0.32
C ASN A 27 -1.56 18.09 -0.55
N SER A 28 -1.20 19.36 -0.63
CA SER A 28 0.20 19.77 -0.85
C SER A 28 1.13 19.36 0.28
N ASP A 29 0.69 19.49 1.53
CA ASP A 29 1.48 19.07 2.70
C ASP A 29 1.62 17.55 2.76
N THR A 30 0.55 16.82 2.38
CA THR A 30 0.59 15.38 2.23
C THR A 30 1.61 14.94 1.20
N GLN A 31 1.65 15.58 0.02
CA GLN A 31 2.67 15.31 -0.99
C GLN A 31 4.08 15.48 -0.43
N ASN A 32 4.33 16.60 0.27
CA ASN A 32 5.61 16.86 0.90
C ASN A 32 5.98 15.83 1.97
N THR A 33 5.02 15.43 2.79
CA THR A 33 5.22 14.38 3.80
C THR A 33 5.57 13.04 3.17
N LEU A 34 4.88 12.63 2.11
CA LEU A 34 5.19 11.38 1.41
C LEU A 34 6.57 11.45 0.74
N VAL A 35 6.86 12.53 0.01
CA VAL A 35 8.13 12.67 -0.71
C VAL A 35 9.32 12.62 0.25
N ASN A 36 9.25 13.35 1.35
CA ASN A 36 10.37 13.50 2.28
C ASN A 36 10.39 12.41 3.35
N GLY A 37 9.23 12.06 3.92
CA GLY A 37 9.12 11.11 5.03
C GLY A 37 9.06 9.65 4.60
N TRP A 38 8.56 9.36 3.39
CA TRP A 38 8.41 8.00 2.88
C TRP A 38 9.41 7.66 1.77
N SER A 39 10.43 8.48 1.59
CA SER A 39 11.50 8.26 0.60
C SER A 39 10.96 7.95 -0.80
N VAL A 40 10.01 8.75 -1.26
CA VAL A 40 9.35 8.51 -2.54
C VAL A 40 10.36 8.64 -3.69
N ASN A 41 10.41 7.64 -4.54
CA ASN A 41 11.35 7.54 -5.65
C ASN A 41 11.26 8.76 -6.57
N ARG A 42 12.42 9.30 -6.92
CA ARG A 42 12.57 10.53 -7.74
C ARG A 42 11.95 11.79 -7.11
N GLY A 43 11.66 11.78 -5.81
CA GLY A 43 11.10 12.93 -5.10
C GLY A 43 9.73 13.37 -5.62
N ARG A 44 8.94 12.47 -6.18
CA ARG A 44 7.62 12.81 -6.72
C ARG A 44 6.62 11.66 -6.70
N ILE A 45 5.36 12.01 -6.51
CA ILE A 45 4.21 11.14 -6.81
C ILE A 45 4.04 11.11 -8.34
N GLN A 46 3.92 9.93 -8.91
CA GLN A 46 3.91 9.75 -10.36
C GLN A 46 2.56 10.05 -10.99
N GLN A 47 1.49 9.72 -10.29
CA GLN A 47 0.11 9.94 -10.74
C GLN A 47 -0.80 10.24 -9.55
N GLY A 48 -1.87 11.00 -9.79
CA GLY A 48 -2.90 11.26 -8.79
C GLY A 48 -2.41 12.07 -7.60
N THR A 49 -1.57 13.07 -7.84
CA THR A 49 -1.07 13.99 -6.82
C THR A 49 -2.20 14.66 -6.04
N ASP A 50 -3.30 14.98 -6.72
CA ASP A 50 -4.43 15.69 -6.12
C ASP A 50 -5.43 14.77 -5.39
N ASN A 51 -5.21 13.46 -5.48
CA ASN A 51 -6.13 12.46 -4.93
C ASN A 51 -5.72 11.95 -3.54
N ILE A 52 -4.82 12.63 -2.84
CA ILE A 52 -4.31 12.22 -1.54
C ILE A 52 -4.40 13.33 -0.50
N ALA A 53 -4.75 12.94 0.72
CA ALA A 53 -4.67 13.83 1.89
C ALA A 53 -4.50 12.99 3.16
N PHE A 54 -3.85 13.53 4.18
CA PHE A 54 -3.95 12.97 5.53
C PHE A 54 -5.17 13.58 6.22
N VAL A 55 -6.17 12.75 6.47
CA VAL A 55 -7.46 13.15 7.05
C VAL A 55 -7.66 12.49 8.41
N SER A 56 -8.59 13.03 9.21
CA SER A 56 -9.06 12.32 10.39
C SER A 56 -9.59 10.94 10.00
N ASP A 57 -9.35 9.94 10.84
CA ASP A 57 -9.87 8.61 10.57
C ASP A 57 -11.39 8.66 10.39
N PRO A 58 -11.93 8.31 9.21
CA PRO A 58 -13.38 8.31 8.98
C PRO A 58 -14.10 7.18 9.70
N PHE A 59 -13.35 6.23 10.30
CA PHE A 59 -13.88 5.07 11.00
C PHE A 59 -13.38 4.96 12.46
N PRO A 60 -13.47 6.01 13.28
CA PRO A 60 -12.80 6.09 14.58
C PRO A 60 -13.29 5.05 15.60
N ASN A 61 -14.48 4.50 15.39
CA ASN A 61 -15.11 3.51 16.29
C ASN A 61 -14.86 2.07 15.81
N TYR A 62 -14.15 1.88 14.73
CA TYR A 62 -13.89 0.54 14.26
C TYR A 62 -12.76 -0.10 15.09
N GLN A 63 -13.10 -1.21 15.71
CA GLN A 63 -12.11 -2.01 16.40
C GLN A 63 -11.52 -3.04 15.44
N LEU A 64 -10.22 -2.97 15.27
CA LEU A 64 -9.49 -4.01 14.57
C LEU A 64 -9.77 -5.38 15.23
N PRO A 65 -9.83 -6.46 14.46
CA PRO A 65 -9.89 -7.79 15.04
C PRO A 65 -8.81 -7.95 16.13
N SER A 66 -9.13 -8.63 17.22
CA SER A 66 -8.18 -8.87 18.31
C SER A 66 -6.88 -9.59 17.88
N SER A 67 -6.88 -10.13 16.67
CA SER A 67 -5.70 -10.68 15.98
C SER A 67 -4.84 -9.63 15.25
N SER A 68 -5.25 -8.36 15.23
CA SER A 68 -4.41 -7.30 14.64
C SER A 68 -3.22 -7.04 15.55
N SER A 69 -2.03 -7.11 14.99
CA SER A 69 -0.79 -6.72 15.68
C SER A 69 -0.54 -5.21 15.67
N PHE A 70 -1.43 -4.44 15.03
CA PHE A 70 -1.31 -3.00 14.97
C PHE A 70 -2.08 -2.33 16.11
N PRO A 71 -1.50 -1.35 16.78
CA PRO A 71 -2.25 -0.50 17.71
C PRO A 71 -3.33 0.26 16.92
N SER A 72 -4.50 0.44 17.53
CA SER A 72 -5.57 1.25 16.92
C SER A 72 -5.03 2.61 16.47
N PRO A 73 -5.43 3.11 15.30
CA PRO A 73 -4.99 4.40 14.81
C PRO A 73 -5.35 5.50 15.80
N SER A 74 -4.37 6.25 16.27
CA SER A 74 -4.59 7.41 17.14
C SER A 74 -4.36 8.75 16.42
N GLY A 75 -4.25 8.74 15.10
CA GLY A 75 -3.94 9.91 14.28
C GLY A 75 -4.56 9.84 12.89
N PRO A 76 -4.21 10.81 12.04
CA PRO A 76 -4.68 10.87 10.66
C PRO A 76 -4.35 9.62 9.85
N VAL A 77 -5.18 9.33 8.87
CA VAL A 77 -4.99 8.26 7.89
C VAL A 77 -4.74 8.85 6.50
N LEU A 78 -3.99 8.16 5.67
CA LEU A 78 -3.83 8.55 4.28
C LEU A 78 -5.10 8.19 3.50
N GLN A 79 -5.86 9.19 3.12
CA GLN A 79 -7.00 9.04 2.23
C GLN A 79 -6.52 9.06 0.78
N VAL A 80 -7.05 8.14 -0.02
CA VAL A 80 -6.89 8.12 -1.47
C VAL A 80 -8.27 8.23 -2.12
N THR A 81 -8.48 9.27 -2.91
CA THR A 81 -9.75 9.55 -3.57
C THR A 81 -9.83 8.83 -4.91
N TYR A 82 -10.96 8.16 -5.13
CA TYR A 82 -11.35 7.60 -6.42
C TYR A 82 -12.53 8.41 -6.95
N ALA A 83 -12.28 9.21 -7.98
CA ALA A 83 -13.33 10.02 -8.59
C ALA A 83 -14.39 9.15 -9.26
N GLN A 84 -15.64 9.61 -9.22
CA GLN A 84 -16.73 9.00 -9.96
C GLN A 84 -16.33 8.91 -11.45
N ASP A 85 -16.64 7.79 -12.09
CA ASP A 85 -16.29 7.47 -13.47
C ASP A 85 -14.79 7.51 -13.80
N GLY A 86 -13.93 7.70 -12.78
CA GLY A 86 -12.48 7.68 -12.92
C GLY A 86 -11.93 6.26 -13.14
N PHE A 87 -11.00 6.12 -14.08
CA PHE A 87 -10.29 4.85 -14.31
C PHE A 87 -8.88 5.08 -14.85
N GLY A 88 -8.00 4.14 -14.60
CA GLY A 88 -6.61 4.20 -15.06
C GLY A 88 -5.87 5.41 -14.51
N SER A 89 -5.12 6.11 -15.36
CA SER A 89 -4.36 7.30 -14.99
C SER A 89 -5.19 8.61 -15.01
N SER A 90 -6.47 8.53 -15.36
CA SER A 90 -7.32 9.71 -15.50
C SER A 90 -8.05 10.07 -14.20
N GLY A 91 -7.35 10.69 -13.26
CA GLY A 91 -7.97 11.39 -12.13
C GLY A 91 -8.50 10.52 -11.00
N SER A 92 -8.12 9.24 -10.91
CA SER A 92 -8.62 8.33 -9.89
C SER A 92 -7.48 7.56 -9.22
N GLY A 93 -7.44 7.59 -7.89
CA GLY A 93 -6.38 6.95 -7.13
C GLY A 93 -5.03 7.67 -7.20
N THR A 94 -3.99 7.05 -6.70
CA THR A 94 -2.62 7.59 -6.71
C THR A 94 -1.61 6.50 -7.03
N GLN A 95 -0.43 6.91 -7.49
CA GLN A 95 0.70 6.00 -7.68
C GLN A 95 2.01 6.67 -7.28
N PHE A 96 2.73 6.01 -6.40
CA PHE A 96 4.10 6.36 -6.03
C PHE A 96 4.87 5.09 -5.61
N TYR A 97 6.18 5.18 -5.57
CA TYR A 97 7.06 4.13 -5.06
C TYR A 97 7.93 4.71 -3.96
N SER A 98 7.92 4.07 -2.81
CA SER A 98 8.82 4.37 -1.71
C SER A 98 10.02 3.44 -1.78
N LEU A 99 11.20 4.00 -1.54
CA LEU A 99 12.46 3.24 -1.53
C LEU A 99 12.80 2.89 -0.09
N TRP A 100 13.07 1.63 0.15
CA TRP A 100 13.71 1.22 1.37
C TRP A 100 15.13 0.76 1.05
N ASN A 101 16.09 1.58 1.45
CA ASN A 101 17.50 1.28 1.31
C ASN A 101 18.02 0.66 2.60
N SER A 102 18.59 -0.53 2.52
CA SER A 102 19.39 -1.07 3.59
C SER A 102 20.87 -0.73 3.37
N THR A 103 21.59 -0.48 4.44
CA THR A 103 23.05 -0.35 4.42
C THR A 103 23.75 -1.69 4.16
N GLY A 104 23.01 -2.80 4.23
CA GLY A 104 23.50 -4.16 4.11
C GLY A 104 23.41 -4.81 2.72
N GLY A 105 22.91 -4.09 1.72
CA GLY A 105 22.72 -4.64 0.36
C GLY A 105 21.25 -4.89 -0.02
N ALA A 106 21.03 -5.67 -1.06
CA ALA A 106 19.68 -5.95 -1.55
C ALA A 106 18.95 -6.96 -0.63
N PHE A 107 17.70 -6.70 -0.34
CA PHE A 107 16.85 -7.63 0.38
C PHE A 107 16.57 -8.88 -0.45
N ARG A 108 16.60 -10.04 0.19
CA ARG A 108 16.22 -11.32 -0.41
C ARG A 108 14.76 -11.66 -0.18
N THR A 109 14.25 -11.29 1.00
CA THR A 109 12.89 -11.57 1.44
C THR A 109 12.32 -10.30 2.07
N MET A 110 11.08 -9.98 1.78
CA MET A 110 10.38 -8.84 2.36
C MET A 110 8.95 -9.22 2.70
N LEU A 111 8.46 -8.71 3.82
CA LEU A 111 7.06 -8.75 4.22
C LEU A 111 6.52 -7.32 4.25
N LEU A 112 5.45 -7.07 3.52
CA LEU A 112 4.69 -5.82 3.58
C LEU A 112 3.37 -6.08 4.29
N THR A 113 3.11 -5.33 5.33
CA THR A 113 1.82 -5.33 6.02
C THR A 113 1.19 -3.95 5.97
N TYR A 114 -0.11 -3.87 5.76
CA TYR A 114 -0.86 -2.63 5.74
C TYR A 114 -2.34 -2.89 6.02
N GLU A 115 -3.05 -1.84 6.35
CA GLU A 115 -4.50 -1.83 6.50
C GLU A 115 -5.10 -0.82 5.53
N VAL A 116 -6.20 -1.14 4.89
CA VAL A 116 -6.91 -0.22 4.01
C VAL A 116 -8.42 -0.26 4.29
N ALA A 117 -9.12 0.88 4.21
CA ALA A 117 -10.58 1.01 4.35
C ALA A 117 -11.23 1.46 3.06
N PHE A 118 -12.42 0.99 2.87
CA PHE A 118 -13.31 1.50 1.85
C PHE A 118 -14.63 1.90 2.50
N ASP A 119 -15.20 3.01 2.10
CA ASP A 119 -16.53 3.39 2.52
C ASP A 119 -17.54 2.29 2.21
N SER A 120 -18.57 2.16 3.05
CA SER A 120 -19.61 1.14 2.85
C SER A 120 -20.39 1.30 1.54
N THR A 121 -20.36 2.50 0.98
CA THR A 121 -20.98 2.85 -0.32
C THR A 121 -20.01 2.70 -1.49
N PHE A 122 -18.78 2.27 -1.25
CA PHE A 122 -17.79 2.10 -2.32
C PHE A 122 -18.27 1.09 -3.37
N GLU A 123 -18.41 1.55 -4.60
CA GLU A 123 -18.90 0.72 -5.71
C GLU A 123 -17.78 -0.12 -6.33
N TRP A 124 -17.84 -1.41 -6.13
CA TRP A 124 -16.90 -2.39 -6.67
C TRP A 124 -17.18 -2.72 -8.15
N VAL A 125 -17.19 -1.71 -9.02
CA VAL A 125 -17.55 -1.89 -10.45
C VAL A 125 -16.41 -2.49 -11.24
N LYS A 126 -15.21 -1.98 -11.05
CA LYS A 126 -13.99 -2.45 -11.72
C LYS A 126 -12.95 -2.85 -10.67
N GLY A 127 -11.87 -3.48 -11.14
CA GLY A 127 -10.74 -3.79 -10.29
C GLY A 127 -9.82 -2.59 -10.07
N GLY A 128 -9.06 -2.63 -8.99
CA GLY A 128 -8.02 -1.66 -8.70
C GLY A 128 -6.85 -2.29 -7.97
N LYS A 129 -5.79 -1.52 -7.84
CA LYS A 129 -4.52 -1.96 -7.25
C LYS A 129 -4.37 -1.37 -5.86
N LEU A 130 -3.95 -2.21 -4.93
CA LEU A 130 -3.55 -1.84 -3.57
C LEU A 130 -2.02 -1.80 -3.46
N PRO A 131 -1.48 -1.33 -2.35
CA PRO A 131 -0.04 -1.36 -2.11
C PRO A 131 0.57 -2.75 -2.31
N GLY A 132 1.85 -2.79 -2.66
CA GLY A 132 2.57 -4.02 -2.87
C GLY A 132 4.08 -3.82 -2.86
N LEU A 133 4.80 -4.90 -3.00
CA LEU A 133 6.26 -4.93 -3.08
C LEU A 133 6.73 -4.92 -4.52
N ARG A 134 7.85 -4.26 -4.74
CA ARG A 134 8.56 -4.26 -6.00
C ARG A 134 10.05 -4.41 -5.75
N GLY A 135 10.70 -5.24 -6.53
CA GLY A 135 12.14 -5.43 -6.47
C GLY A 135 12.76 -5.54 -7.85
N GLY A 136 14.03 -5.20 -7.94
CA GLY A 136 14.82 -5.22 -9.17
C GLY A 136 15.87 -4.12 -9.19
N PRO A 137 16.85 -4.20 -10.08
CA PRO A 137 17.97 -3.27 -10.14
C PRO A 137 17.58 -1.86 -10.60
N ASP A 138 16.48 -1.74 -11.34
CA ASP A 138 15.98 -0.47 -11.86
C ASP A 138 14.58 -0.18 -11.32
N ALA A 139 14.43 0.96 -10.66
CA ALA A 139 13.16 1.44 -10.13
C ALA A 139 12.12 1.80 -11.21
N ASN A 140 12.45 1.74 -12.47
CA ASN A 140 11.57 2.11 -13.59
C ASN A 140 11.04 0.92 -14.40
N THR A 141 11.53 -0.29 -14.12
CA THR A 141 11.08 -1.52 -14.78
C THR A 141 10.04 -2.23 -13.93
N CYS A 142 9.28 -3.17 -14.45
CA CYS A 142 8.22 -3.90 -13.75
C CYS A 142 7.10 -3.03 -13.14
N ASP A 143 6.81 -1.89 -13.70
CA ASP A 143 5.77 -0.96 -13.21
C ASP A 143 4.33 -1.36 -13.58
N GLY A 144 4.18 -2.54 -14.16
CA GLY A 144 2.90 -3.17 -14.50
C GLY A 144 2.50 -2.95 -15.96
N GLY A 145 2.33 -4.05 -16.67
CA GLY A 145 1.96 -4.06 -18.10
C GLY A 145 3.12 -4.28 -19.06
N SER A 146 4.35 -4.06 -18.66
CA SER A 146 5.53 -4.42 -19.44
C SER A 146 5.93 -5.87 -19.17
N ALA A 147 6.37 -6.58 -20.18
CA ALA A 147 6.96 -7.90 -20.01
C ALA A 147 8.22 -7.76 -19.15
N SER A 148 8.30 -8.52 -18.07
CA SER A 148 9.50 -8.63 -17.26
C SER A 148 10.51 -9.48 -18.01
N ASP A 149 11.73 -8.98 -18.15
CA ASP A 149 12.90 -9.75 -18.64
C ASP A 149 13.42 -10.75 -17.59
N GLY A 150 12.78 -10.82 -16.43
CA GLY A 150 13.16 -11.66 -15.31
C GLY A 150 14.10 -11.00 -14.30
N THR A 151 14.51 -9.75 -14.54
CA THR A 151 15.42 -9.02 -13.62
C THR A 151 14.68 -8.27 -12.52
N CYS A 152 13.37 -8.13 -12.63
CA CYS A 152 12.54 -7.43 -11.65
C CYS A 152 11.20 -8.17 -11.38
N PHE A 153 10.56 -7.83 -10.27
CA PHE A 153 9.24 -8.32 -9.93
C PHE A 153 8.34 -7.22 -9.36
N SER A 154 7.05 -7.43 -9.40
CA SER A 154 6.08 -6.71 -8.57
C SER A 154 5.03 -7.67 -8.04
N ALA A 155 4.68 -7.52 -6.77
CA ALA A 155 3.63 -8.27 -6.10
C ALA A 155 2.70 -7.28 -5.38
N ARG A 156 1.41 -7.37 -5.62
CA ARG A 156 0.42 -6.45 -5.02
C ARG A 156 -0.92 -7.13 -4.81
N VAL A 157 -1.67 -6.64 -3.85
CA VAL A 157 -3.07 -7.00 -3.71
C VAL A 157 -3.91 -6.17 -4.69
N MET A 158 -4.97 -6.76 -5.22
CA MET A 158 -5.92 -6.10 -6.10
C MET A 158 -7.33 -6.40 -5.63
N TRP A 159 -8.21 -5.43 -5.72
CA TRP A 159 -9.64 -5.73 -5.66
C TRP A 159 -10.19 -5.98 -7.06
N ARG A 160 -11.28 -6.72 -7.11
CA ARG A 160 -12.03 -7.02 -8.33
C ARG A 160 -13.47 -6.56 -8.19
N LYS A 161 -14.23 -6.73 -9.25
CA LYS A 161 -15.68 -6.49 -9.22
C LYS A 161 -16.30 -7.23 -8.03
N SER A 162 -17.26 -6.61 -7.38
CA SER A 162 -17.98 -7.14 -6.22
C SER A 162 -17.16 -7.25 -4.92
N GLY A 163 -15.97 -6.63 -4.85
CA GLY A 163 -15.14 -6.61 -3.65
C GLY A 163 -14.32 -7.88 -3.43
N ASP A 164 -14.18 -8.73 -4.43
CA ASP A 164 -13.26 -9.86 -4.37
C ASP A 164 -11.81 -9.35 -4.37
N GLY A 165 -10.94 -9.99 -3.59
CA GLY A 165 -9.51 -9.67 -3.56
C GLY A 165 -8.67 -10.77 -4.20
N GLU A 166 -7.59 -10.36 -4.85
CA GLU A 166 -6.59 -11.29 -5.37
C GLU A 166 -5.18 -10.75 -5.17
N GLY A 167 -4.22 -11.65 -5.00
CA GLY A 167 -2.80 -11.33 -5.09
C GLY A 167 -2.35 -11.39 -6.55
N ALA A 168 -1.88 -10.27 -7.09
CA ALA A 168 -1.31 -10.25 -8.43
C ALA A 168 0.20 -10.08 -8.34
N HIS A 169 0.93 -10.95 -9.00
CA HIS A 169 2.36 -10.82 -9.21
C HIS A 169 2.73 -11.18 -10.64
N SER A 170 3.90 -10.76 -11.09
CA SER A 170 4.31 -10.85 -12.50
C SER A 170 4.42 -12.27 -13.07
N LYS A 171 4.26 -13.33 -12.23
CA LYS A 171 4.38 -14.74 -12.69
C LYS A 171 3.39 -15.75 -12.13
N ARG A 172 2.53 -15.43 -11.11
CA ARG A 172 1.51 -16.39 -10.60
C ARG A 172 0.38 -15.68 -9.85
N LEU A 173 -0.84 -16.18 -9.99
CA LEU A 173 -2.01 -15.80 -9.19
C LEU A 173 -1.94 -16.49 -7.82
N VAL A 174 -2.25 -15.77 -6.76
CA VAL A 174 -2.43 -16.29 -5.41
C VAL A 174 -3.94 -16.42 -5.13
N PRO A 175 -4.40 -17.38 -4.31
CA PRO A 175 -5.82 -17.60 -4.06
C PRO A 175 -6.58 -16.33 -3.63
N SER A 176 -7.82 -16.22 -4.04
CA SER A 176 -8.71 -15.11 -3.81
C SER A 176 -8.91 -14.78 -2.32
N LEU A 177 -8.77 -13.52 -1.97
CA LEU A 177 -9.11 -12.95 -0.68
C LEU A 177 -10.49 -12.32 -0.75
N ASN A 178 -11.35 -12.58 0.23
CA ASN A 178 -12.69 -11.96 0.26
C ASN A 178 -12.62 -10.61 0.98
N LEU A 179 -12.68 -9.52 0.23
CA LEU A 179 -12.64 -8.14 0.72
C LEU A 179 -14.01 -7.59 1.12
N ARG A 180 -15.05 -8.42 1.19
CA ARG A 180 -16.44 -7.98 1.42
C ARG A 180 -16.74 -7.41 2.80
N ARG A 181 -15.77 -7.23 3.68
CA ARG A 181 -15.99 -6.54 4.96
C ARG A 181 -15.17 -5.26 4.99
N PRO A 182 -15.83 -4.08 4.96
CA PRO A 182 -15.14 -2.81 4.98
C PRO A 182 -14.58 -2.58 6.39
N VAL A 183 -13.35 -2.29 6.50
CA VAL A 183 -12.70 -1.31 7.35
C VAL A 183 -11.20 -1.42 7.29
N PHE A 184 -10.51 -0.31 7.06
CA PHE A 184 -9.09 -0.33 6.88
C PHE A 184 -8.46 1.05 7.09
N SER A 185 -7.36 1.16 7.74
CA SER A 185 -6.49 2.32 7.68
C SER A 185 -5.15 1.89 7.07
N LEU A 186 -4.52 2.73 6.27
CA LEU A 186 -3.25 2.35 5.67
C LEU A 186 -2.13 2.54 6.70
N ARG A 187 -1.59 1.45 7.20
CA ARG A 187 -0.30 1.39 7.89
C ARG A 187 0.60 0.47 7.10
N ILE A 188 1.80 0.90 6.86
CA ILE A 188 2.77 0.10 6.11
C ILE A 188 3.91 -0.23 7.04
N HIS A 189 4.14 -1.51 7.23
CA HIS A 189 5.29 -2.05 7.94
C HIS A 189 6.06 -2.93 6.98
N LEU A 190 7.36 -2.80 6.94
CA LEU A 190 8.24 -3.61 6.12
C LEU A 190 9.21 -4.35 7.03
N ASP A 191 9.24 -5.66 6.89
CA ASP A 191 10.24 -6.54 7.49
C ASP A 191 11.09 -7.15 6.39
N SER A 192 12.36 -7.37 6.67
CA SER A 192 13.30 -7.96 5.70
C SER A 192 14.37 -8.80 6.37
N GLU A 193 14.91 -9.71 5.60
CA GLU A 193 16.09 -10.50 5.89
C GLU A 193 17.35 -9.85 5.31
#